data_ce72070aac686b6eba192fd90b42fcf0
#
_entry.id   ce72070aac686b6eba192fd90b42fcf0
#
_cell.length_a   1.000
_cell.length_b   1.000
_cell.length_c   1.000
_cell.angle_alpha   90.00
_cell.angle_beta   90.00
_cell.angle_gamma   90.00
#
_symmetry.space_group_name_H-M   'P 1'
#
loop_
_entity.id
_entity.type
_entity.pdbx_description
1 polymer ?
#
loop_
_entity_poly.entity_id
_entity_poly.type
_entity_poly.pdbx_seq_one_letter_code
_entity_poly.pdbx_strand_id
1 'polypeptide(L)'
;MSGATSKMNHDIKVASMVSIAHGFSHFYQMILPPIFAILKIEFDVSFTALGLIITLMFAASGICQMISGFLVDRFGARQILLSGLALCGGATLAFSLVQSYEAMILLAVVVGIGLSVFHPADLSILTQKIDANRLGRAYAIHALCGNLGWAVAPPVVVGLTALFDWRTGVAIAGIIGLVYATLLLFFGKDLTSEPTEETGQNGSKVDSLAIDLRLLASAPIVLCFCYFTFFAMAIVGIQSFGALSLMELHSLSFVSATTALTAFLVASAVGVLLGGIIADRTPRHHILAMTGTLLASVFMFAVATVPVSGLTVMVLMIVSGFFLGLTTPSRDLIVRKVTPHNKTGRVFGFVYAGLDLGSLTMPVLLGWLLDRGDPKFVMLTVALFMLVAVPTVLQVRRSSDQSNYKETAGSS
;
A
#
# COMPACT_ATOMS: atom_id res chain seq x y z
N MET A 1 -14.88 20.97 -31.51
CA MET A 1 -13.91 19.84 -31.31
C MET A 1 -12.62 20.25 -30.58
N SER A 2 -12.07 21.47 -30.74
CA SER A 2 -10.81 21.87 -30.09
C SER A 2 -10.88 21.96 -28.55
N GLY A 3 -11.99 22.40 -27.98
CA GLY A 3 -12.12 22.53 -26.51
C GLY A 3 -12.20 21.20 -25.74
N ALA A 4 -12.80 20.16 -26.32
CA ALA A 4 -12.90 18.83 -25.69
C ALA A 4 -11.52 18.13 -25.68
N THR A 5 -10.75 18.28 -26.74
CA THR A 5 -9.38 17.74 -26.85
C THR A 5 -8.42 18.45 -25.88
N SER A 6 -8.56 19.78 -25.72
CA SER A 6 -7.77 20.55 -24.75
C SER A 6 -8.04 20.12 -23.30
N LYS A 7 -9.31 19.94 -22.91
CA LYS A 7 -9.67 19.44 -21.57
C LYS A 7 -9.16 18.02 -21.33
N MET A 8 -9.26 17.13 -22.31
CA MET A 8 -8.73 15.77 -22.21
C MET A 8 -7.22 15.76 -22.01
N ASN A 9 -6.45 16.60 -22.74
CA ASN A 9 -5.01 16.70 -22.56
C ASN A 9 -4.63 17.24 -21.19
N HIS A 10 -5.39 18.19 -20.65
CA HIS A 10 -5.22 18.69 -19.29
C HIS A 10 -5.43 17.58 -18.25
N ASP A 11 -6.52 16.81 -18.34
CA ASP A 11 -6.81 15.72 -17.41
C ASP A 11 -5.72 14.63 -17.43
N ILE A 12 -5.24 14.26 -18.63
CA ILE A 12 -4.15 13.29 -18.78
C ILE A 12 -2.88 13.81 -18.11
N LYS A 13 -2.56 15.09 -18.33
CA LYS A 13 -1.38 15.74 -17.74
C LYS A 13 -1.45 15.71 -16.20
N VAL A 14 -2.56 16.14 -15.62
CA VAL A 14 -2.78 16.16 -14.16
C VAL A 14 -2.74 14.74 -13.60
N ALA A 15 -3.49 13.81 -14.18
CA ALA A 15 -3.51 12.41 -13.74
C ALA A 15 -2.11 11.80 -13.77
N SER A 16 -1.34 12.03 -14.84
CA SER A 16 0.03 11.51 -14.97
C SER A 16 0.97 12.09 -13.91
N MET A 17 0.95 13.41 -13.70
CA MET A 17 1.80 14.05 -12.69
C MET A 17 1.53 13.53 -11.29
N VAL A 18 0.26 13.44 -10.88
CA VAL A 18 -0.13 12.93 -9.56
C VAL A 18 0.20 11.45 -9.43
N SER A 19 -0.10 10.65 -10.45
CA SER A 19 0.13 9.20 -10.41
C SER A 19 1.63 8.84 -10.36
N ILE A 20 2.49 9.58 -11.05
CA ILE A 20 3.95 9.40 -10.94
C ILE A 20 4.43 9.77 -9.53
N ALA A 21 3.93 10.88 -8.95
CA ALA A 21 4.23 11.25 -7.57
C ALA A 21 3.82 10.13 -6.60
N HIS A 22 2.63 9.56 -6.79
CA HIS A 22 2.15 8.42 -6.01
C HIS A 22 3.03 7.18 -6.20
N GLY A 23 3.48 6.91 -7.42
CA GLY A 23 4.46 5.84 -7.68
C GLY A 23 5.75 6.02 -6.88
N PHE A 24 6.25 7.25 -6.74
CA PHE A 24 7.40 7.55 -5.87
C PHE A 24 7.11 7.27 -4.40
N SER A 25 5.92 7.54 -3.88
CA SER A 25 5.60 7.22 -2.48
C SER A 25 5.74 5.72 -2.20
N HIS A 26 5.20 4.88 -3.06
CA HIS A 26 5.32 3.43 -2.95
C HIS A 26 6.75 2.92 -3.21
N PHE A 27 7.48 3.56 -4.12
CA PHE A 27 8.89 3.27 -4.37
C PHE A 27 9.72 3.49 -3.10
N TYR A 28 9.51 4.60 -2.38
CA TYR A 28 10.24 4.91 -1.16
C TYR A 28 9.93 3.95 -0.01
N GLN A 29 8.75 3.35 0.06
CA GLN A 29 8.43 2.30 1.03
C GLN A 29 9.31 1.05 0.84
N MET A 30 9.81 0.82 -0.37
CA MET A 30 10.61 -0.35 -0.75
C MET A 30 12.10 -0.06 -0.94
N ILE A 31 12.62 1.09 -0.46
CA ILE A 31 14.04 1.44 -0.63
C ILE A 31 14.95 0.55 0.22
N LEU A 32 14.63 0.33 1.49
CA LEU A 32 15.51 -0.38 2.44
C LEU A 32 15.34 -1.90 2.42
N PRO A 33 14.13 -2.49 2.33
CA PRO A 33 13.95 -3.93 2.42
C PRO A 33 14.86 -4.77 1.49
N PRO A 34 15.07 -4.40 0.21
CA PRO A 34 15.91 -5.17 -0.69
C PRO A 34 17.37 -5.28 -0.25
N ILE A 35 17.88 -4.35 0.56
CA ILE A 35 19.26 -4.30 1.01
C ILE A 35 19.43 -4.66 2.49
N PHE A 36 18.41 -5.22 3.15
CA PHE A 36 18.46 -5.58 4.58
C PHE A 36 19.60 -6.51 4.93
N ALA A 37 19.97 -7.46 4.06
CA ALA A 37 21.12 -8.34 4.30
C ALA A 37 22.44 -7.54 4.41
N ILE A 38 22.59 -6.48 3.62
CA ILE A 38 23.77 -5.60 3.65
C ILE A 38 23.74 -4.75 4.93
N LEU A 39 22.59 -4.12 5.22
CA LEU A 39 22.43 -3.24 6.38
C LEU A 39 22.61 -3.98 7.70
N LYS A 40 22.16 -5.25 7.78
CA LYS A 40 22.38 -6.11 8.94
C LYS A 40 23.87 -6.25 9.29
N ILE A 41 24.70 -6.51 8.28
CA ILE A 41 26.13 -6.71 8.46
C ILE A 41 26.82 -5.38 8.77
N GLU A 42 26.47 -4.32 8.05
CA GLU A 42 27.17 -3.03 8.17
C GLU A 42 26.92 -2.34 9.52
N PHE A 43 25.68 -2.42 10.02
CA PHE A 43 25.31 -1.79 11.30
C PHE A 43 25.32 -2.75 12.49
N ASP A 44 25.67 -4.01 12.27
CA ASP A 44 25.67 -5.08 13.30
C ASP A 44 24.35 -5.15 14.08
N VAL A 45 23.23 -5.19 13.35
CA VAL A 45 21.88 -5.18 13.91
C VAL A 45 21.11 -6.46 13.57
N SER A 46 20.06 -6.76 14.34
CA SER A 46 19.17 -7.88 14.08
C SER A 46 18.18 -7.57 12.93
N PHE A 47 17.56 -8.60 12.36
CA PHE A 47 16.44 -8.43 11.43
C PHE A 47 15.22 -7.81 12.11
N THR A 48 15.00 -8.08 13.40
CA THR A 48 13.99 -7.39 14.23
C THR A 48 14.21 -5.88 14.22
N ALA A 49 15.46 -5.43 14.39
CA ALA A 49 15.83 -4.03 14.34
C ALA A 49 15.56 -3.43 12.95
N LEU A 50 15.90 -4.13 11.88
CA LEU A 50 15.57 -3.67 10.51
C LEU A 50 14.06 -3.61 10.26
N GLY A 51 13.30 -4.58 10.78
CA GLY A 51 11.84 -4.55 10.76
C GLY A 51 11.27 -3.34 11.51
N LEU A 52 11.90 -2.94 12.64
CA LEU A 52 11.48 -1.76 13.41
C LEU A 52 11.61 -0.46 12.61
N ILE A 53 12.58 -0.33 11.71
CA ILE A 53 12.71 0.81 10.80
C ILE A 53 11.43 0.96 9.97
N ILE A 54 10.97 -0.14 9.35
CA ILE A 54 9.76 -0.14 8.50
C ILE A 54 8.51 0.10 9.36
N THR A 55 8.43 -0.52 10.53
CA THR A 55 7.35 -0.29 11.50
C THR A 55 7.22 1.18 11.88
N LEU A 56 8.32 1.84 12.22
CA LEU A 56 8.30 3.26 12.61
C LEU A 56 7.99 4.19 11.43
N MET A 57 8.43 3.84 10.23
CA MET A 57 8.06 4.54 9.00
C MET A 57 6.54 4.49 8.78
N PHE A 58 5.92 3.31 8.86
CA PHE A 58 4.45 3.18 8.71
C PHE A 58 3.68 3.79 9.88
N ALA A 59 4.22 3.72 11.12
CA ALA A 59 3.62 4.39 12.28
C ALA A 59 3.56 5.92 12.08
N ALA A 60 4.68 6.52 11.68
CA ALA A 60 4.76 7.95 11.39
C ALA A 60 3.82 8.33 10.23
N SER A 61 3.76 7.52 9.17
CA SER A 61 2.85 7.74 8.05
C SER A 61 1.39 7.71 8.49
N GLY A 62 0.94 6.67 9.17
CA GLY A 62 -0.45 6.53 9.62
C GLY A 62 -0.89 7.63 10.59
N ILE A 63 -0.04 7.96 11.57
CA ILE A 63 -0.33 9.05 12.54
C ILE A 63 -0.42 10.40 11.83
N CYS A 64 0.55 10.73 10.99
CA CYS A 64 0.60 12.01 10.30
C CYS A 64 -0.45 12.14 9.20
N GLN A 65 -0.94 11.04 8.62
CA GLN A 65 -1.96 11.05 7.57
C GLN A 65 -3.29 11.69 8.04
N MET A 66 -3.65 11.50 9.31
CA MET A 66 -4.83 12.16 9.89
C MET A 66 -4.69 13.68 9.91
N ILE A 67 -3.47 14.18 10.11
CA ILE A 67 -3.17 15.63 10.14
C ILE A 67 -3.01 16.16 8.72
N SER A 68 -2.52 15.36 7.79
CA SER A 68 -2.22 15.76 6.41
C SER A 68 -3.46 16.25 5.66
N GLY A 69 -4.65 15.71 5.93
CA GLY A 69 -5.90 16.21 5.37
C GLY A 69 -6.14 17.70 5.71
N PHE A 70 -5.98 18.08 6.98
CA PHE A 70 -6.12 19.47 7.41
C PHE A 70 -5.05 20.39 6.79
N LEU A 71 -3.82 19.87 6.60
CA LEU A 71 -2.76 20.64 5.95
C LEU A 71 -3.08 20.86 4.46
N VAL A 72 -3.64 19.87 3.78
CA VAL A 72 -4.09 19.98 2.38
C VAL A 72 -5.17 21.05 2.24
N ASP A 73 -6.17 21.05 3.13
CA ASP A 73 -7.26 22.03 3.11
C ASP A 73 -6.76 23.45 3.38
N ARG A 74 -5.77 23.60 4.28
CA ARG A 74 -5.24 24.90 4.69
C ARG A 74 -4.21 25.49 3.72
N PHE A 75 -3.29 24.66 3.21
CA PHE A 75 -2.14 25.11 2.42
C PHE A 75 -2.24 24.76 0.93
N GLY A 76 -3.26 23.98 0.54
CA GLY A 76 -3.47 23.49 -0.82
C GLY A 76 -2.71 22.20 -1.12
N ALA A 77 -3.38 21.30 -1.84
CA ALA A 77 -2.89 19.94 -2.09
C ALA A 77 -1.56 19.89 -2.83
N ARG A 78 -1.32 20.79 -3.81
CA ARG A 78 -0.05 20.84 -4.55
C ARG A 78 1.15 21.10 -3.64
N GLN A 79 1.05 22.05 -2.71
CA GLN A 79 2.16 22.41 -1.83
C GLN A 79 2.49 21.26 -0.88
N ILE A 80 1.47 20.62 -0.35
CA ILE A 80 1.60 19.47 0.54
C ILE A 80 2.19 18.26 -0.20
N LEU A 81 1.77 17.97 -1.43
CA LEU A 81 2.35 16.93 -2.26
C LEU A 81 3.85 17.17 -2.53
N LEU A 82 4.23 18.41 -2.87
CA LEU A 82 5.62 18.79 -3.08
C LEU A 82 6.46 18.62 -1.81
N SER A 83 5.93 18.99 -0.64
CA SER A 83 6.62 18.79 0.64
C SER A 83 6.84 17.31 0.95
N GLY A 84 5.85 16.44 0.67
CA GLY A 84 5.98 14.98 0.83
C GLY A 84 7.07 14.39 -0.06
N LEU A 85 7.08 14.77 -1.34
CA LEU A 85 8.13 14.33 -2.28
C LEU A 85 9.52 14.80 -1.83
N ALA A 86 9.64 16.05 -1.40
CA ALA A 86 10.91 16.61 -0.93
C ALA A 86 11.40 15.92 0.37
N LEU A 87 10.49 15.64 1.31
CA LEU A 87 10.82 14.91 2.54
C LEU A 87 11.26 13.47 2.22
N CYS A 88 10.51 12.74 1.42
CA CYS A 88 10.86 11.37 1.04
C CYS A 88 12.18 11.32 0.27
N GLY A 89 12.33 12.15 -0.77
CA GLY A 89 13.55 12.18 -1.58
C GLY A 89 14.76 12.66 -0.79
N GLY A 90 14.60 13.70 0.04
CA GLY A 90 15.66 14.24 0.89
C GLY A 90 16.11 13.26 1.98
N ALA A 91 15.18 12.64 2.68
CA ALA A 91 15.50 11.61 3.68
C ALA A 91 16.12 10.37 3.04
N THR A 92 15.64 9.96 1.85
CA THR A 92 16.23 8.86 1.09
C THR A 92 17.66 9.20 0.67
N LEU A 93 17.93 10.40 0.18
CA LEU A 93 19.29 10.86 -0.10
C LEU A 93 20.15 10.85 1.18
N ALA A 94 19.62 11.31 2.31
CA ALA A 94 20.33 11.34 3.58
C ALA A 94 20.66 9.95 4.14
N PHE A 95 19.89 8.89 3.80
CA PHE A 95 20.27 7.50 4.15
C PHE A 95 21.67 7.13 3.64
N SER A 96 22.12 7.71 2.51
CA SER A 96 23.46 7.45 1.98
C SER A 96 24.59 7.94 2.90
N LEU A 97 24.29 8.85 3.82
CA LEU A 97 25.27 9.49 4.72
C LEU A 97 25.24 8.93 6.15
N VAL A 98 24.29 8.02 6.47
CA VAL A 98 24.14 7.51 7.84
C VAL A 98 25.33 6.65 8.26
N GLN A 99 25.72 6.83 9.53
CA GLN A 99 26.81 6.09 10.16
C GLN A 99 26.31 5.24 11.35
N SER A 100 25.03 5.35 11.72
CA SER A 100 24.46 4.61 12.84
C SER A 100 23.03 4.16 12.54
N TYR A 101 22.61 3.10 13.23
CA TYR A 101 21.25 2.58 13.15
C TYR A 101 20.19 3.59 13.64
N GLU A 102 20.50 4.37 14.68
CA GLU A 102 19.61 5.39 15.25
C GLU A 102 19.31 6.50 14.22
N ALA A 103 20.36 6.93 13.47
CA ALA A 103 20.18 7.90 12.39
C ALA A 103 19.26 7.33 11.28
N MET A 104 19.36 6.03 10.99
CA MET A 104 18.49 5.34 10.04
C MET A 104 17.04 5.33 10.52
N ILE A 105 16.78 5.04 11.79
CA ILE A 105 15.44 5.12 12.40
C ILE A 105 14.86 6.54 12.23
N LEU A 106 15.65 7.56 12.57
CA LEU A 106 15.18 8.95 12.46
C LEU A 106 14.79 9.30 11.03
N LEU A 107 15.59 8.93 10.04
CA LEU A 107 15.28 9.18 8.64
C LEU A 107 14.07 8.37 8.16
N ALA A 108 13.87 7.15 8.64
CA ALA A 108 12.68 6.36 8.32
C ALA A 108 11.40 7.03 8.84
N VAL A 109 11.42 7.61 10.03
CA VAL A 109 10.32 8.42 10.55
C VAL A 109 10.06 9.64 9.65
N VAL A 110 11.12 10.32 9.19
CA VAL A 110 10.99 11.47 8.24
C VAL A 110 10.38 11.01 6.92
N VAL A 111 10.80 9.86 6.37
CA VAL A 111 10.16 9.26 5.18
C VAL A 111 8.69 9.00 5.46
N GLY A 112 8.34 8.40 6.61
CA GLY A 112 6.96 8.15 7.01
C GLY A 112 6.11 9.42 7.06
N ILE A 113 6.61 10.50 7.64
CA ILE A 113 5.96 11.82 7.61
C ILE A 113 5.75 12.28 6.16
N GLY A 114 6.76 12.14 5.30
CA GLY A 114 6.64 12.47 3.88
C GLY A 114 5.59 11.62 3.15
N LEU A 115 5.49 10.32 3.48
CA LEU A 115 4.50 9.41 2.89
C LEU A 115 3.06 9.74 3.26
N SER A 116 2.84 10.30 4.44
CA SER A 116 1.51 10.58 5.00
C SER A 116 0.64 11.53 4.17
N VAL A 117 1.26 12.35 3.33
CA VAL A 117 0.55 13.41 2.62
C VAL A 117 0.01 12.98 1.25
N PHE A 118 0.53 11.87 0.67
CA PHE A 118 0.21 11.52 -0.71
C PHE A 118 -1.27 11.24 -0.92
N HIS A 119 -1.88 10.34 -0.15
CA HIS A 119 -3.30 10.03 -0.34
C HIS A 119 -4.22 11.25 -0.20
N PRO A 120 -4.13 12.08 0.86
CA PRO A 120 -4.96 13.27 0.96
C PRO A 120 -4.72 14.28 -0.17
N ALA A 121 -3.46 14.54 -0.54
CA ALA A 121 -3.13 15.50 -1.58
C ALA A 121 -3.52 15.00 -2.98
N ASP A 122 -3.16 13.75 -3.30
CA ASP A 122 -3.42 13.13 -4.60
C ASP A 122 -4.91 13.09 -4.91
N LEU A 123 -5.71 12.56 -3.97
CA LEU A 123 -7.16 12.44 -4.14
C LEU A 123 -7.84 13.81 -4.23
N SER A 124 -7.37 14.80 -3.46
CA SER A 124 -7.86 16.17 -3.54
C SER A 124 -7.60 16.77 -4.93
N ILE A 125 -6.38 16.65 -5.46
CA ILE A 125 -6.04 17.17 -6.80
C ILE A 125 -6.87 16.46 -7.87
N LEU A 126 -6.90 15.12 -7.87
CA LEU A 126 -7.63 14.36 -8.88
C LEU A 126 -9.11 14.70 -8.88
N THR A 127 -9.73 14.78 -7.70
CA THR A 127 -11.17 15.09 -7.57
C THR A 127 -11.51 16.49 -8.07
N GLN A 128 -10.64 17.49 -7.82
CA GLN A 128 -10.89 18.87 -8.18
C GLN A 128 -10.55 19.20 -9.65
N LYS A 129 -9.57 18.49 -10.24
CA LYS A 129 -9.01 18.85 -11.56
C LYS A 129 -9.48 17.96 -12.69
N ILE A 130 -9.93 16.73 -12.42
CA ILE A 130 -10.33 15.76 -13.44
C ILE A 130 -11.85 15.80 -13.64
N ASP A 131 -12.28 15.75 -14.89
CA ASP A 131 -13.70 15.64 -15.24
C ASP A 131 -14.34 14.40 -14.61
N ALA A 132 -15.52 14.54 -14.01
CA ALA A 132 -16.22 13.48 -13.28
C ALA A 132 -16.40 12.18 -14.11
N ASN A 133 -16.57 12.29 -15.43
CA ASN A 133 -16.72 11.13 -16.32
C ASN A 133 -15.40 10.36 -16.54
N ARG A 134 -14.26 10.96 -16.20
CA ARG A 134 -12.91 10.40 -16.36
C ARG A 134 -12.21 10.12 -15.02
N LEU A 135 -12.80 10.55 -13.92
CA LEU A 135 -12.20 10.43 -12.57
C LEU A 135 -11.92 8.97 -12.20
N GLY A 136 -12.79 8.04 -12.53
CA GLY A 136 -12.57 6.62 -12.29
C GLY A 136 -11.34 6.07 -13.01
N ARG A 137 -11.07 6.53 -14.24
CA ARG A 137 -9.84 6.16 -14.98
C ARG A 137 -8.60 6.76 -14.35
N ALA A 138 -8.68 8.00 -13.86
CA ALA A 138 -7.58 8.66 -13.16
C ALA A 138 -7.21 7.90 -11.88
N TYR A 139 -8.19 7.48 -11.08
CA TYR A 139 -7.95 6.64 -9.90
C TYR A 139 -7.34 5.28 -10.24
N ALA A 140 -7.78 4.65 -11.34
CA ALA A 140 -7.19 3.38 -11.78
C ALA A 140 -5.70 3.54 -12.17
N ILE A 141 -5.35 4.60 -12.90
CA ILE A 141 -3.97 4.93 -13.27
C ILE A 141 -3.14 5.24 -12.01
N HIS A 142 -3.69 6.02 -11.09
CA HIS A 142 -3.06 6.34 -9.81
C HIS A 142 -2.73 5.06 -9.01
N ALA A 143 -3.69 4.17 -8.83
CA ALA A 143 -3.49 2.90 -8.14
C ALA A 143 -2.45 2.00 -8.86
N LEU A 144 -2.50 1.95 -10.20
CA LEU A 144 -1.53 1.20 -11.00
C LEU A 144 -0.11 1.75 -10.80
N CYS A 145 0.07 3.07 -10.82
CA CYS A 145 1.39 3.69 -10.60
C CYS A 145 1.93 3.41 -9.19
N GLY A 146 1.06 3.38 -8.17
CA GLY A 146 1.46 2.94 -6.82
C GLY A 146 2.00 1.51 -6.83
N ASN A 147 1.25 0.55 -7.41
CA ASN A 147 1.72 -0.83 -7.53
C ASN A 147 3.02 -0.97 -8.32
N LEU A 148 3.18 -0.20 -9.40
CA LEU A 148 4.42 -0.16 -10.17
C LEU A 148 5.58 0.42 -9.35
N GLY A 149 5.33 1.40 -8.49
CA GLY A 149 6.33 1.94 -7.55
C GLY A 149 6.93 0.84 -6.68
N TRP A 150 6.09 -0.01 -6.07
CA TRP A 150 6.56 -1.18 -5.31
C TRP A 150 7.34 -2.17 -6.17
N ALA A 151 6.86 -2.45 -7.38
CA ALA A 151 7.49 -3.45 -8.25
C ALA A 151 8.84 -3.00 -8.82
N VAL A 152 9.00 -1.69 -9.08
CA VAL A 152 10.23 -1.11 -9.67
C VAL A 152 11.31 -0.88 -8.63
N ALA A 153 10.97 -0.63 -7.37
CA ALA A 153 11.95 -0.31 -6.33
C ALA A 153 12.99 -1.43 -6.10
N PRO A 154 12.62 -2.71 -5.87
CA PRO A 154 13.61 -3.75 -5.61
C PRO A 154 14.65 -3.93 -6.73
N PRO A 155 14.29 -4.06 -8.03
CA PRO A 155 15.28 -4.23 -9.09
C PRO A 155 16.15 -2.98 -9.28
N VAL A 156 15.60 -1.77 -9.09
CA VAL A 156 16.36 -0.52 -9.18
C VAL A 156 17.38 -0.44 -8.05
N VAL A 157 16.95 -0.65 -6.81
CA VAL A 157 17.84 -0.59 -5.64
C VAL A 157 18.94 -1.65 -5.73
N VAL A 158 18.56 -2.90 -6.03
CA VAL A 158 19.53 -4.01 -6.17
C VAL A 158 20.48 -3.76 -7.34
N GLY A 159 19.98 -3.31 -8.49
CA GLY A 159 20.79 -3.01 -9.67
C GLY A 159 21.80 -1.89 -9.40
N LEU A 160 21.37 -0.80 -8.78
CA LEU A 160 22.27 0.30 -8.42
C LEU A 160 23.29 -0.14 -7.35
N THR A 161 22.86 -0.94 -6.36
CA THR A 161 23.76 -1.51 -5.34
C THR A 161 24.83 -2.42 -5.96
N ALA A 162 24.46 -3.20 -6.99
CA ALA A 162 25.41 -4.09 -7.66
C ALA A 162 26.38 -3.33 -8.58
N LEU A 163 25.96 -2.21 -9.19
CA LEU A 163 26.79 -1.39 -10.08
C LEU A 163 27.74 -0.47 -9.32
N PHE A 164 27.36 -0.04 -8.14
CA PHE A 164 28.14 0.93 -7.32
C PHE A 164 28.30 0.35 -5.89
N ASP A 165 27.43 0.77 -5.01
CA ASP A 165 27.25 0.33 -3.63
C ASP A 165 25.85 0.77 -3.16
N TRP A 166 25.41 0.30 -1.98
CA TRP A 166 24.06 0.61 -1.51
C TRP A 166 23.85 2.10 -1.19
N ARG A 167 24.89 2.80 -0.70
CA ARG A 167 24.79 4.23 -0.36
C ARG A 167 24.59 5.05 -1.61
N THR A 168 25.38 4.79 -2.65
CA THR A 168 25.27 5.43 -3.97
C THR A 168 23.92 5.10 -4.61
N GLY A 169 23.45 3.84 -4.51
CA GLY A 169 22.14 3.42 -5.02
C GLY A 169 20.98 4.17 -4.40
N VAL A 170 20.98 4.29 -3.07
CA VAL A 170 19.97 5.02 -2.30
C VAL A 170 20.06 6.54 -2.57
N ALA A 171 21.27 7.10 -2.69
CA ALA A 171 21.48 8.51 -3.06
C ALA A 171 20.87 8.84 -4.42
N ILE A 172 21.13 8.02 -5.43
CA ILE A 172 20.54 8.19 -6.78
C ILE A 172 19.01 8.15 -6.71
N ALA A 173 18.45 7.19 -5.98
CA ALA A 173 17.00 7.09 -5.80
C ALA A 173 16.40 8.34 -5.13
N GLY A 174 17.06 8.87 -4.11
CA GLY A 174 16.66 10.14 -3.47
C GLY A 174 16.72 11.34 -4.42
N ILE A 175 17.83 11.45 -5.19
CA ILE A 175 18.01 12.52 -6.17
C ILE A 175 16.93 12.49 -7.26
N ILE A 176 16.59 11.31 -7.80
CA ILE A 176 15.55 11.19 -8.83
C ILE A 176 14.20 11.74 -8.32
N GLY A 177 13.82 11.44 -7.08
CA GLY A 177 12.59 11.98 -6.51
C GLY A 177 12.66 13.49 -6.24
N LEU A 178 13.80 14.02 -5.80
CA LEU A 178 14.02 15.47 -5.66
C LEU A 178 13.97 16.19 -7.00
N VAL A 179 14.54 15.61 -8.05
CA VAL A 179 14.42 16.11 -9.43
C VAL A 179 12.95 16.13 -9.84
N TYR A 180 12.19 15.06 -9.56
CA TYR A 180 10.76 15.04 -9.89
C TYR A 180 9.97 16.07 -9.09
N ALA A 181 10.26 16.25 -7.80
CA ALA A 181 9.68 17.32 -6.98
C ALA A 181 9.96 18.72 -7.57
N THR A 182 11.18 18.94 -8.04
CA THR A 182 11.60 20.18 -8.70
C THR A 182 10.86 20.39 -10.03
N LEU A 183 10.70 19.33 -10.83
CA LEU A 183 9.90 19.39 -12.06
C LEU A 183 8.44 19.76 -11.76
N LEU A 184 7.82 19.17 -10.74
CA LEU A 184 6.47 19.52 -10.32
C LEU A 184 6.38 20.95 -9.78
N LEU A 185 7.42 21.45 -9.11
CA LEU A 185 7.47 22.83 -8.63
C LEU A 185 7.39 23.84 -9.79
N PHE A 186 8.10 23.60 -10.88
CA PHE A 186 8.13 24.52 -12.03
C PHE A 186 6.99 24.28 -13.02
N PHE A 187 6.63 23.01 -13.30
CA PHE A 187 5.69 22.63 -14.36
C PHE A 187 4.32 22.17 -13.84
N GLY A 188 4.16 21.95 -12.53
CA GLY A 188 2.95 21.43 -11.91
C GLY A 188 1.93 22.53 -11.52
N LYS A 189 1.87 23.67 -12.18
CA LYS A 189 0.91 24.74 -11.86
C LYS A 189 -0.55 24.28 -12.00
N ASP A 190 -0.82 23.34 -12.92
CA ASP A 190 -2.14 22.76 -13.14
C ASP A 190 -2.65 21.95 -11.92
N LEU A 191 -1.77 21.53 -11.00
CA LEU A 191 -2.08 20.83 -9.78
C LEU A 191 -2.60 21.74 -8.64
N THR A 192 -2.56 23.07 -8.82
CA THR A 192 -3.00 24.00 -7.77
C THR A 192 -4.49 23.83 -7.53
N SER A 193 -4.85 23.37 -6.34
CA SER A 193 -6.22 23.24 -5.84
C SER A 193 -6.57 24.46 -5.00
N GLU A 194 -7.82 24.88 -5.04
CA GLU A 194 -8.31 25.91 -4.12
C GLU A 194 -8.48 25.29 -2.72
N PRO A 195 -8.14 26.02 -1.65
CA PRO A 195 -8.46 25.58 -0.30
C PRO A 195 -9.98 25.35 -0.18
N THR A 196 -10.37 24.24 0.42
CA THR A 196 -11.78 23.94 0.62
C THR A 196 -12.29 24.74 1.81
N GLU A 197 -13.20 25.70 1.59
CA GLU A 197 -13.90 26.36 2.70
C GLU A 197 -14.70 25.31 3.48
N GLU A 198 -14.45 25.21 4.79
CA GLU A 198 -15.25 24.39 5.70
C GLU A 198 -16.70 24.86 5.65
N THR A 199 -17.56 24.19 4.89
CA THR A 199 -19.00 24.29 5.06
C THR A 199 -19.35 23.64 6.41
N GLY A 200 -19.42 24.47 7.43
CA GLY A 200 -19.77 24.08 8.79
C GLY A 200 -21.15 23.43 8.83
N GLN A 201 -21.21 22.11 8.90
CA GLN A 201 -22.42 21.40 9.29
C GLN A 201 -22.49 21.37 10.82
N ASN A 202 -23.24 22.33 11.37
CA ASN A 202 -23.71 22.35 12.76
C ASN A 202 -24.78 21.26 12.97
N GLY A 203 -24.33 20.08 13.36
CA GLY A 203 -25.18 19.04 13.98
C GLY A 203 -24.61 18.69 15.36
N SER A 204 -25.47 18.32 16.32
CA SER A 204 -25.06 17.98 17.70
C SER A 204 -23.97 16.89 17.67
N LYS A 205 -22.73 17.28 18.04
CA LYS A 205 -21.53 16.45 17.88
C LYS A 205 -21.54 15.15 18.70
N VAL A 206 -22.28 15.09 19.81
CA VAL A 206 -22.22 13.98 20.78
C VAL A 206 -23.08 12.79 20.34
N ASP A 207 -24.31 13.02 19.90
CA ASP A 207 -25.22 11.95 19.44
C ASP A 207 -24.72 11.33 18.12
N SER A 208 -24.10 12.13 17.27
CA SER A 208 -23.45 11.69 16.04
C SER A 208 -22.28 10.72 16.32
N LEU A 209 -21.45 11.00 17.34
CA LEU A 209 -20.27 10.18 17.67
C LEU A 209 -20.66 8.78 18.19
N ALA A 210 -21.67 8.68 19.08
CA ALA A 210 -22.12 7.40 19.62
C ALA A 210 -22.74 6.50 18.55
N ILE A 211 -23.51 7.06 17.61
CA ILE A 211 -24.09 6.34 16.48
C ILE A 211 -22.98 5.85 15.55
N ASP A 212 -21.97 6.69 15.29
CA ASP A 212 -20.84 6.34 14.45
C ASP A 212 -19.98 5.23 15.05
N LEU A 213 -19.71 5.27 16.35
CA LEU A 213 -18.97 4.21 17.04
C LEU A 213 -19.73 2.86 17.00
N ARG A 214 -21.05 2.87 17.17
CA ARG A 214 -21.87 1.65 17.02
C ARG A 214 -21.84 1.10 15.60
N LEU A 215 -21.87 1.97 14.59
CA LEU A 215 -21.73 1.57 13.18
C LEU A 215 -20.37 0.93 12.94
N LEU A 216 -19.27 1.59 13.34
CA LEU A 216 -17.92 1.09 13.16
C LEU A 216 -17.66 -0.21 13.91
N ALA A 217 -18.30 -0.41 15.08
CA ALA A 217 -18.24 -1.65 15.85
C ALA A 217 -19.16 -2.76 15.31
N SER A 218 -19.92 -2.50 14.24
CA SER A 218 -20.77 -3.53 13.63
C SER A 218 -19.96 -4.66 13.03
N ALA A 219 -20.44 -5.90 13.15
CA ALA A 219 -19.71 -7.09 12.71
C ALA A 219 -19.24 -7.02 11.24
N PRO A 220 -20.06 -6.59 10.25
CA PRO A 220 -19.59 -6.50 8.87
C PRO A 220 -18.39 -5.55 8.70
N ILE A 221 -18.39 -4.40 9.38
CA ILE A 221 -17.35 -3.38 9.24
C ILE A 221 -16.06 -3.83 9.97
N VAL A 222 -16.18 -4.39 11.17
CA VAL A 222 -15.03 -4.96 11.90
C VAL A 222 -14.39 -6.12 11.12
N LEU A 223 -15.19 -6.99 10.49
CA LEU A 223 -14.67 -8.07 9.64
C LEU A 223 -13.96 -7.54 8.40
N CYS A 224 -14.44 -6.45 7.78
CA CYS A 224 -13.73 -5.76 6.71
C CYS A 224 -12.39 -5.19 7.21
N PHE A 225 -12.37 -4.54 8.38
CA PHE A 225 -11.15 -4.07 9.01
C PHE A 225 -10.14 -5.22 9.24
N CYS A 226 -10.58 -6.35 9.80
CA CYS A 226 -9.72 -7.52 9.99
C CYS A 226 -9.18 -8.07 8.66
N TYR A 227 -10.02 -8.13 7.62
CA TYR A 227 -9.57 -8.54 6.28
C TYR A 227 -8.46 -7.65 5.74
N PHE A 228 -8.62 -6.34 5.87
CA PHE A 228 -7.62 -5.37 5.43
C PHE A 228 -6.32 -5.49 6.25
N THR A 229 -6.44 -5.70 7.56
CA THR A 229 -5.28 -5.93 8.44
C THR A 229 -4.50 -7.17 8.01
N PHE A 230 -5.17 -8.31 7.86
CA PHE A 230 -4.51 -9.56 7.46
C PHE A 230 -3.94 -9.50 6.04
N PHE A 231 -4.64 -8.83 5.12
CA PHE A 231 -4.13 -8.58 3.78
C PHE A 231 -2.85 -7.74 3.81
N ALA A 232 -2.81 -6.66 4.59
CA ALA A 232 -1.62 -5.82 4.74
C ALA A 232 -0.48 -6.57 5.43
N MET A 233 -0.76 -7.38 6.45
CA MET A 233 0.25 -8.23 7.09
C MET A 233 0.91 -9.16 6.07
N ALA A 234 0.14 -9.75 5.16
CA ALA A 234 0.68 -10.62 4.13
C ALA A 234 1.55 -9.85 3.12
N ILE A 235 1.01 -8.76 2.54
CA ILE A 235 1.72 -8.02 1.47
C ILE A 235 2.98 -7.31 1.99
N VAL A 236 2.89 -6.63 3.13
CA VAL A 236 4.05 -5.93 3.73
C VAL A 236 5.07 -6.93 4.25
N GLY A 237 4.63 -8.11 4.72
CA GLY A 237 5.52 -9.19 5.09
C GLY A 237 6.40 -9.66 3.93
N ILE A 238 5.81 -9.92 2.76
CA ILE A 238 6.55 -10.26 1.55
C ILE A 238 7.46 -9.11 1.11
N GLN A 239 6.98 -7.89 1.14
CA GLN A 239 7.75 -6.71 0.76
C GLN A 239 8.98 -6.51 1.64
N SER A 240 8.85 -6.71 2.95
CA SER A 240 9.93 -6.46 3.90
C SER A 240 10.99 -7.57 3.93
N PHE A 241 10.56 -8.83 3.96
CA PHE A 241 11.46 -9.95 4.19
C PHE A 241 11.34 -11.09 3.18
N GLY A 242 10.49 -10.97 2.15
CA GLY A 242 10.26 -12.02 1.18
C GLY A 242 11.51 -12.40 0.40
N ALA A 243 12.25 -11.44 -0.15
CA ALA A 243 13.48 -11.72 -0.90
C ALA A 243 14.53 -12.41 -0.01
N LEU A 244 14.73 -11.91 1.20
CA LEU A 244 15.69 -12.49 2.15
C LEU A 244 15.30 -13.93 2.53
N SER A 245 14.01 -14.17 2.83
CA SER A 245 13.53 -15.51 3.14
C SER A 245 13.68 -16.48 1.97
N LEU A 246 13.48 -16.02 0.73
CA LEU A 246 13.71 -16.84 -0.47
C LEU A 246 15.19 -17.19 -0.67
N MET A 247 16.10 -16.26 -0.38
CA MET A 247 17.54 -16.51 -0.41
C MET A 247 17.92 -17.65 0.54
N GLU A 248 17.48 -17.57 1.79
CA GLU A 248 17.86 -18.55 2.81
C GLU A 248 17.12 -19.89 2.63
N LEU A 249 15.81 -19.86 2.32
CA LEU A 249 15.00 -21.08 2.23
C LEU A 249 15.31 -21.92 0.99
N HIS A 250 15.57 -21.27 -0.15
CA HIS A 250 15.80 -21.95 -1.44
C HIS A 250 17.21 -21.79 -1.97
N SER A 251 18.16 -21.26 -1.17
CA SER A 251 19.55 -21.00 -1.56
C SER A 251 19.66 -20.17 -2.86
N LEU A 252 18.72 -19.22 -3.04
CA LEU A 252 18.72 -18.35 -4.21
C LEU A 252 19.77 -17.25 -4.07
N SER A 253 20.34 -16.86 -5.21
CA SER A 253 21.16 -15.64 -5.24
C SER A 253 20.30 -14.40 -4.90
N PHE A 254 20.97 -13.36 -4.41
CA PHE A 254 20.31 -12.07 -4.13
C PHE A 254 19.50 -11.55 -5.32
N VAL A 255 20.06 -11.63 -6.52
CA VAL A 255 19.39 -11.20 -7.75
C VAL A 255 18.16 -12.09 -8.04
N SER A 256 18.29 -13.41 -7.92
CA SER A 256 17.17 -14.34 -8.20
C SER A 256 16.01 -14.16 -7.23
N ALA A 257 16.30 -14.00 -5.94
CA ALA A 257 15.27 -13.78 -4.91
C ALA A 257 14.54 -12.43 -5.11
N THR A 258 15.29 -11.37 -5.41
CA THR A 258 14.71 -10.06 -5.72
C THR A 258 13.88 -10.09 -7.01
N THR A 259 14.32 -10.84 -8.03
CA THR A 259 13.55 -11.04 -9.26
C THR A 259 12.24 -11.77 -8.98
N ALA A 260 12.24 -12.80 -8.13
CA ALA A 260 11.01 -13.49 -7.73
C ALA A 260 10.04 -12.60 -6.96
N LEU A 261 10.55 -11.74 -6.05
CA LEU A 261 9.74 -10.73 -5.37
C LEU A 261 9.16 -9.70 -6.36
N THR A 262 9.98 -9.19 -7.27
CA THR A 262 9.54 -8.26 -8.32
C THR A 262 8.47 -8.89 -9.20
N ALA A 263 8.65 -10.15 -9.60
CA ALA A 263 7.68 -10.90 -10.40
C ALA A 263 6.34 -11.05 -9.67
N PHE A 264 6.36 -11.33 -8.35
CA PHE A 264 5.16 -11.31 -7.49
C PHE A 264 4.45 -9.96 -7.54
N LEU A 265 5.17 -8.86 -7.36
CA LEU A 265 4.60 -7.50 -7.32
C LEU A 265 4.03 -7.08 -8.68
N VAL A 266 4.74 -7.36 -9.78
CA VAL A 266 4.25 -7.11 -11.15
C VAL A 266 2.99 -7.94 -11.43
N ALA A 267 3.02 -9.23 -11.10
CA ALA A 267 1.87 -10.11 -11.26
C ALA A 267 0.67 -9.65 -10.43
N SER A 268 0.91 -9.14 -9.21
CA SER A 268 -0.14 -8.52 -8.39
C SER A 268 -0.74 -7.28 -9.07
N ALA A 269 0.07 -6.39 -9.65
CA ALA A 269 -0.43 -5.24 -10.40
C ALA A 269 -1.30 -5.67 -11.61
N VAL A 270 -0.87 -6.67 -12.36
CA VAL A 270 -1.67 -7.27 -13.45
C VAL A 270 -2.97 -7.87 -12.89
N GLY A 271 -2.88 -8.58 -11.75
CA GLY A 271 -4.04 -9.11 -11.04
C GLY A 271 -5.05 -8.04 -10.67
N VAL A 272 -4.62 -6.90 -10.15
CA VAL A 272 -5.50 -5.74 -9.81
C VAL A 272 -6.25 -5.25 -11.05
N LEU A 273 -5.57 -5.10 -12.19
CA LEU A 273 -6.22 -4.64 -13.44
C LEU A 273 -7.28 -5.62 -13.93
N LEU A 274 -6.94 -6.91 -14.01
CA LEU A 274 -7.89 -7.93 -14.45
C LEU A 274 -9.00 -8.16 -13.41
N GLY A 275 -8.68 -8.05 -12.13
CA GLY A 275 -9.63 -8.11 -11.03
C GLY A 275 -10.69 -7.02 -11.10
N GLY A 276 -10.32 -5.80 -11.51
CA GLY A 276 -11.26 -4.73 -11.77
C GLY A 276 -12.26 -5.06 -12.87
N ILE A 277 -11.75 -5.55 -14.02
CA ILE A 277 -12.59 -5.95 -15.15
C ILE A 277 -13.56 -7.09 -14.79
N ILE A 278 -13.10 -8.05 -13.99
CA ILE A 278 -13.93 -9.18 -13.53
C ILE A 278 -14.95 -8.70 -12.49
N ALA A 279 -14.53 -7.83 -11.57
CA ALA A 279 -15.40 -7.28 -10.53
C ALA A 279 -16.58 -6.48 -11.12
N ASP A 280 -16.38 -5.74 -12.21
CA ASP A 280 -17.44 -5.03 -12.92
C ASP A 280 -18.49 -5.97 -13.56
N ARG A 281 -18.10 -7.22 -13.84
CA ARG A 281 -18.93 -8.22 -14.52
C ARG A 281 -19.62 -9.21 -13.58
N THR A 282 -19.28 -9.22 -12.29
CA THR A 282 -19.83 -10.17 -11.33
C THR A 282 -20.38 -9.48 -10.09
N PRO A 283 -21.61 -9.83 -9.63
CA PRO A 283 -22.11 -9.36 -8.34
C PRO A 283 -21.51 -10.17 -7.14
N ARG A 284 -20.75 -11.22 -7.44
CA ARG A 284 -20.25 -12.18 -6.43
C ARG A 284 -18.85 -11.82 -5.93
N HIS A 285 -18.63 -10.55 -5.55
CA HIS A 285 -17.33 -10.06 -5.09
C HIS A 285 -16.69 -10.88 -3.96
N HIS A 286 -17.53 -11.40 -3.03
CA HIS A 286 -17.06 -12.26 -1.93
C HIS A 286 -16.42 -13.56 -2.45
N ILE A 287 -16.95 -14.19 -3.51
CA ILE A 287 -16.36 -15.40 -4.09
C ILE A 287 -15.00 -15.06 -4.71
N LEU A 288 -14.92 -13.99 -5.49
CA LEU A 288 -13.67 -13.57 -6.12
C LEU A 288 -12.59 -13.24 -5.07
N ALA A 289 -12.95 -12.49 -4.03
CA ALA A 289 -12.03 -12.17 -2.93
C ALA A 289 -11.58 -13.43 -2.19
N MET A 290 -12.50 -14.32 -1.81
CA MET A 290 -12.16 -15.56 -1.09
C MET A 290 -11.31 -16.51 -1.91
N THR A 291 -11.72 -16.82 -3.15
CA THR A 291 -10.99 -17.78 -4.00
C THR A 291 -9.62 -17.25 -4.39
N GLY A 292 -9.51 -15.98 -4.75
CA GLY A 292 -8.22 -15.36 -5.07
C GLY A 292 -7.27 -15.36 -3.87
N THR A 293 -7.74 -14.93 -2.68
CA THR A 293 -6.90 -14.95 -1.47
C THR A 293 -6.52 -16.37 -1.05
N LEU A 294 -7.44 -17.35 -1.16
CA LEU A 294 -7.16 -18.75 -0.87
C LEU A 294 -6.09 -19.32 -1.81
N LEU A 295 -6.23 -19.10 -3.11
CA LEU A 295 -5.24 -19.55 -4.10
C LEU A 295 -3.88 -18.89 -3.86
N ALA A 296 -3.85 -17.58 -3.59
CA ALA A 296 -2.61 -16.90 -3.23
C ALA A 296 -1.94 -17.53 -2.00
N SER A 297 -2.73 -17.87 -0.96
CA SER A 297 -2.23 -18.56 0.23
C SER A 297 -1.67 -19.96 -0.08
N VAL A 298 -2.37 -20.75 -0.88
CA VAL A 298 -1.94 -22.12 -1.25
C VAL A 298 -0.59 -22.08 -1.99
N PHE A 299 -0.44 -21.18 -2.96
CA PHE A 299 0.83 -21.05 -3.69
C PHE A 299 1.95 -20.51 -2.79
N MET A 300 1.64 -19.58 -1.89
CA MET A 300 2.62 -19.09 -0.90
C MET A 300 3.02 -20.18 0.10
N PHE A 301 2.08 -21.02 0.53
CA PHE A 301 2.35 -22.19 1.38
C PHE A 301 3.25 -23.20 0.65
N ALA A 302 3.03 -23.42 -0.66
CA ALA A 302 3.91 -24.26 -1.47
C ALA A 302 5.34 -23.68 -1.56
N VAL A 303 5.51 -22.38 -1.74
CA VAL A 303 6.82 -21.71 -1.64
C VAL A 303 7.49 -21.99 -0.30
N ALA A 304 6.73 -21.96 0.81
CA ALA A 304 7.28 -22.17 2.14
C ALA A 304 7.69 -23.63 2.44
N THR A 305 7.04 -24.63 1.81
CA THR A 305 7.11 -26.03 2.28
C THR A 305 7.72 -27.01 1.28
N VAL A 306 7.66 -26.70 0.00
CA VAL A 306 8.12 -27.63 -1.05
C VAL A 306 9.54 -27.27 -1.47
N PRO A 307 10.50 -28.21 -1.42
CA PRO A 307 11.84 -27.98 -1.95
C PRO A 307 11.77 -27.98 -3.49
N VAL A 308 11.87 -26.79 -4.07
CA VAL A 308 11.70 -26.59 -5.52
C VAL A 308 12.84 -25.77 -6.12
N SER A 309 13.01 -25.87 -7.43
CA SER A 309 13.99 -25.08 -8.16
C SER A 309 13.66 -23.58 -8.12
N GLY A 310 14.65 -22.72 -8.31
CA GLY A 310 14.46 -21.26 -8.35
C GLY A 310 13.44 -20.81 -9.41
N LEU A 311 13.38 -21.49 -10.57
CA LEU A 311 12.37 -21.23 -11.58
C LEU A 311 10.96 -21.54 -11.06
N THR A 312 10.79 -22.66 -10.36
CA THR A 312 9.50 -23.04 -9.77
C THR A 312 9.10 -22.04 -8.67
N VAL A 313 10.04 -21.62 -7.83
CA VAL A 313 9.78 -20.53 -6.84
C VAL A 313 9.25 -19.28 -7.53
N MET A 314 9.89 -18.86 -8.62
CA MET A 314 9.46 -17.67 -9.37
C MET A 314 8.04 -17.84 -9.93
N VAL A 315 7.72 -18.99 -10.50
CA VAL A 315 6.36 -19.28 -11.02
C VAL A 315 5.33 -19.26 -9.90
N LEU A 316 5.62 -19.90 -8.75
CA LEU A 316 4.72 -19.90 -7.60
C LEU A 316 4.49 -18.49 -7.06
N MET A 317 5.53 -17.66 -7.00
CA MET A 317 5.45 -16.24 -6.60
C MET A 317 4.59 -15.44 -7.59
N ILE A 318 4.78 -15.60 -8.90
CA ILE A 318 3.95 -14.96 -9.94
C ILE A 318 2.47 -15.32 -9.74
N VAL A 319 2.16 -16.60 -9.59
CA VAL A 319 0.79 -17.09 -9.45
C VAL A 319 0.16 -16.58 -8.14
N SER A 320 0.90 -16.65 -7.03
CA SER A 320 0.45 -16.11 -5.74
C SER A 320 0.16 -14.61 -5.82
N GLY A 321 1.10 -13.84 -6.38
CA GLY A 321 0.94 -12.39 -6.55
C GLY A 321 -0.27 -12.02 -7.42
N PHE A 322 -0.42 -12.71 -8.54
CA PHE A 322 -1.55 -12.51 -9.46
C PHE A 322 -2.90 -12.70 -8.76
N PHE A 323 -3.08 -13.82 -8.05
CA PHE A 323 -4.32 -14.09 -7.35
C PHE A 323 -4.56 -13.12 -6.18
N LEU A 324 -3.51 -12.70 -5.47
CA LEU A 324 -3.64 -11.71 -4.42
C LEU A 324 -4.11 -10.35 -4.98
N GLY A 325 -3.49 -9.88 -6.06
CA GLY A 325 -3.87 -8.64 -6.75
C GLY A 325 -5.30 -8.69 -7.29
N LEU A 326 -5.71 -9.82 -7.86
CA LEU A 326 -7.06 -10.04 -8.41
C LEU A 326 -8.18 -9.75 -7.39
N THR A 327 -7.90 -9.92 -6.11
CA THR A 327 -8.90 -9.73 -5.03
C THR A 327 -9.15 -8.27 -4.71
N THR A 328 -8.18 -7.38 -4.95
CA THR A 328 -8.18 -5.99 -4.46
C THR A 328 -9.42 -5.19 -4.85
N PRO A 329 -9.86 -5.14 -6.12
CA PRO A 329 -11.07 -4.39 -6.48
C PRO A 329 -12.34 -4.94 -5.84
N SER A 330 -12.46 -6.27 -5.77
CA SER A 330 -13.61 -6.92 -5.11
C SER A 330 -13.65 -6.66 -3.62
N ARG A 331 -12.49 -6.59 -2.96
CA ARG A 331 -12.34 -6.22 -1.55
C ARG A 331 -12.96 -4.84 -1.29
N ASP A 332 -12.63 -3.85 -2.09
CA ASP A 332 -13.10 -2.48 -1.92
C ASP A 332 -14.61 -2.36 -2.20
N LEU A 333 -15.13 -3.13 -3.17
CA LEU A 333 -16.56 -3.22 -3.45
C LEU A 333 -17.35 -3.90 -2.33
N ILE A 334 -16.76 -4.86 -1.61
CA ILE A 334 -17.37 -5.46 -0.41
C ILE A 334 -17.54 -4.40 0.69
N VAL A 335 -16.52 -3.59 0.95
CA VAL A 335 -16.61 -2.49 1.93
C VAL A 335 -17.71 -1.51 1.52
N ARG A 336 -17.74 -1.12 0.25
CA ARG A 336 -18.77 -0.21 -0.27
C ARG A 336 -20.20 -0.76 -0.07
N LYS A 337 -20.38 -2.07 -0.24
CA LYS A 337 -21.69 -2.72 -0.11
C LYS A 337 -22.23 -2.71 1.33
N VAL A 338 -21.34 -2.80 2.34
CA VAL A 338 -21.74 -2.78 3.76
C VAL A 338 -21.77 -1.37 4.37
N THR A 339 -21.44 -0.35 3.58
CA THR A 339 -21.33 1.04 4.01
C THR A 339 -22.61 1.80 3.71
N PRO A 340 -23.28 2.44 4.70
CA PRO A 340 -24.41 3.33 4.46
C PRO A 340 -24.03 4.52 3.57
N HIS A 341 -24.95 4.99 2.71
CA HIS A 341 -24.70 6.01 1.68
C HIS A 341 -24.06 7.31 2.22
N ASN A 342 -24.45 7.75 3.41
CA ASN A 342 -24.00 9.02 4.02
C ASN A 342 -22.84 8.85 5.02
N LYS A 343 -22.24 7.67 5.12
CA LYS A 343 -21.15 7.34 6.08
C LYS A 343 -19.90 6.78 5.39
N THR A 344 -19.79 6.92 4.07
CA THR A 344 -18.72 6.31 3.26
C THR A 344 -17.33 6.70 3.76
N GLY A 345 -17.06 7.99 3.99
CA GLY A 345 -15.74 8.45 4.43
C GLY A 345 -15.31 7.85 5.77
N ARG A 346 -16.23 7.78 6.75
CA ARG A 346 -15.92 7.23 8.09
C ARG A 346 -15.67 5.73 8.07
N VAL A 347 -16.49 4.97 7.34
CA VAL A 347 -16.34 3.51 7.24
C VAL A 347 -15.07 3.15 6.47
N PHE A 348 -14.84 3.78 5.31
CA PHE A 348 -13.61 3.55 4.55
C PHE A 348 -12.37 3.95 5.35
N GLY A 349 -12.38 5.11 6.01
CA GLY A 349 -11.27 5.55 6.87
C GLY A 349 -10.95 4.52 7.96
N PHE A 350 -11.95 4.01 8.67
CA PHE A 350 -11.76 2.97 9.69
C PHE A 350 -11.22 1.67 9.08
N VAL A 351 -11.83 1.17 8.01
CA VAL A 351 -11.43 -0.10 7.38
C VAL A 351 -10.01 -0.02 6.81
N TYR A 352 -9.65 1.11 6.19
CA TYR A 352 -8.30 1.33 5.66
C TYR A 352 -7.23 1.49 6.75
N ALA A 353 -7.59 1.96 7.94
CA ALA A 353 -6.68 1.92 9.10
C ALA A 353 -6.25 0.49 9.47
N GLY A 354 -7.00 -0.53 9.04
CA GLY A 354 -6.56 -1.93 9.09
C GLY A 354 -5.31 -2.19 8.27
N LEU A 355 -5.15 -1.54 7.10
CA LEU A 355 -3.91 -1.65 6.31
C LEU A 355 -2.72 -1.08 7.10
N ASP A 356 -2.90 0.06 7.76
CA ASP A 356 -1.86 0.69 8.55
C ASP A 356 -1.45 -0.21 9.73
N LEU A 357 -2.43 -0.80 10.43
CA LEU A 357 -2.18 -1.73 11.54
C LEU A 357 -1.40 -2.97 11.09
N GLY A 358 -1.77 -3.57 9.95
CA GLY A 358 -1.05 -4.72 9.38
C GLY A 358 0.36 -4.36 8.97
N SER A 359 0.53 -3.20 8.32
CA SER A 359 1.83 -2.69 7.87
C SER A 359 2.77 -2.34 9.04
N LEU A 360 2.20 -1.87 10.14
CA LEU A 360 2.94 -1.52 11.36
C LEU A 360 3.45 -2.76 12.09
N THR A 361 2.67 -3.83 12.17
CA THR A 361 2.96 -4.97 13.04
C THR A 361 3.86 -6.02 12.38
N MET A 362 3.71 -6.23 11.08
CA MET A 362 4.31 -7.36 10.39
C MET A 362 5.83 -7.32 10.28
N PRO A 363 6.49 -6.17 10.00
CA PRO A 363 7.94 -6.16 9.81
C PRO A 363 8.74 -6.59 11.04
N VAL A 364 8.34 -6.13 12.23
CA VAL A 364 9.01 -6.54 13.49
C VAL A 364 8.79 -8.02 13.76
N LEU A 365 7.58 -8.54 13.55
CA LEU A 365 7.27 -9.95 13.75
C LEU A 365 8.12 -10.85 12.85
N LEU A 366 8.22 -10.52 11.56
CA LEU A 366 9.00 -11.34 10.62
C LEU A 366 10.51 -11.20 10.83
N GLY A 367 11.00 -10.03 11.19
CA GLY A 367 12.39 -9.82 11.59
C GLY A 367 12.75 -10.70 12.78
N TRP A 368 11.89 -10.77 13.79
CA TRP A 368 12.07 -11.62 14.96
C TRP A 368 12.07 -13.13 14.60
N LEU A 369 11.24 -13.56 13.65
CA LEU A 369 11.26 -14.95 13.18
C LEU A 369 12.57 -15.27 12.45
N LEU A 370 13.09 -14.35 11.63
CA LEU A 370 14.37 -14.52 10.93
C LEU A 370 15.56 -14.56 11.89
N ASP A 371 15.54 -13.74 12.94
CA ASP A 371 16.61 -13.76 13.95
C ASP A 371 16.67 -15.10 14.70
N ARG A 372 15.58 -15.88 14.69
CA ARG A 372 15.57 -17.26 15.21
C ARG A 372 16.09 -18.32 14.24
N GLY A 373 16.45 -17.91 13.03
CA GLY A 373 17.11 -18.77 12.04
C GLY A 373 16.18 -19.67 11.25
N ASP A 374 14.88 -19.35 11.20
CA ASP A 374 13.95 -20.15 10.39
C ASP A 374 13.17 -19.30 9.36
N PRO A 375 13.71 -19.13 8.13
CA PRO A 375 13.10 -18.38 7.06
C PRO A 375 11.77 -19.00 6.57
N LYS A 376 11.57 -20.29 6.82
CA LYS A 376 10.34 -21.01 6.49
C LYS A 376 9.14 -20.42 7.23
N PHE A 377 9.29 -20.09 8.52
CA PHE A 377 8.21 -19.50 9.31
C PHE A 377 7.82 -18.11 8.83
N VAL A 378 8.72 -17.35 8.21
CA VAL A 378 8.38 -16.07 7.58
C VAL A 378 7.35 -16.29 6.46
N MET A 379 7.64 -17.19 5.52
CA MET A 379 6.76 -17.50 4.40
C MET A 379 5.46 -18.17 4.86
N LEU A 380 5.53 -19.06 5.86
CA LEU A 380 4.34 -19.68 6.46
C LEU A 380 3.44 -18.64 7.14
N THR A 381 4.02 -17.66 7.83
CA THR A 381 3.27 -16.59 8.48
C THR A 381 2.54 -15.74 7.46
N VAL A 382 3.20 -15.40 6.35
CA VAL A 382 2.56 -14.69 5.22
C VAL A 382 1.40 -15.53 4.65
N ALA A 383 1.62 -16.81 4.37
CA ALA A 383 0.57 -17.72 3.88
C ALA A 383 -0.59 -17.84 4.88
N LEU A 384 -0.30 -17.90 6.18
CA LEU A 384 -1.29 -17.96 7.25
C LEU A 384 -2.17 -16.71 7.27
N PHE A 385 -1.60 -15.51 7.18
CA PHE A 385 -2.41 -14.28 7.18
C PHE A 385 -3.28 -14.15 5.92
N MET A 386 -2.79 -14.60 4.76
CA MET A 386 -3.64 -14.75 3.57
C MET A 386 -4.80 -15.73 3.85
N LEU A 387 -4.52 -16.88 4.47
CA LEU A 387 -5.54 -17.88 4.78
C LEU A 387 -6.58 -17.39 5.79
N VAL A 388 -6.13 -16.73 6.85
CA VAL A 388 -7.01 -16.19 7.92
C VAL A 388 -7.88 -15.04 7.40
N ALA A 389 -7.45 -14.34 6.35
CA ALA A 389 -8.27 -13.33 5.70
C ALA A 389 -9.52 -13.92 5.00
N VAL A 390 -9.46 -15.18 4.53
CA VAL A 390 -10.56 -15.81 3.78
C VAL A 390 -11.88 -15.91 4.60
N PRO A 391 -11.90 -16.46 5.84
CA PRO A 391 -13.13 -16.58 6.61
C PRO A 391 -13.73 -15.22 7.01
N THR A 392 -12.95 -14.15 7.11
CA THR A 392 -13.49 -12.81 7.40
C THR A 392 -14.43 -12.34 6.28
N VAL A 393 -14.10 -12.57 5.04
CA VAL A 393 -14.97 -12.25 3.87
C VAL A 393 -16.25 -13.06 3.88
N LEU A 394 -16.17 -14.36 4.23
CA LEU A 394 -17.36 -15.22 4.33
C LEU A 394 -18.32 -14.74 5.41
N GLN A 395 -17.78 -14.32 6.55
CA GLN A 395 -18.58 -13.83 7.68
C GLN A 395 -19.19 -12.45 7.38
N VAL A 396 -18.50 -11.56 6.64
CA VAL A 396 -19.07 -10.29 6.16
C VAL A 396 -20.37 -10.55 5.40
N ARG A 397 -20.35 -11.51 4.46
CA ARG A 397 -21.54 -11.87 3.70
C ARG A 397 -22.68 -12.36 4.61
N ARG A 398 -22.40 -13.31 5.50
CA ARG A 398 -23.43 -13.88 6.42
C ARG A 398 -24.06 -12.82 7.32
N SER A 399 -23.23 -11.90 7.84
CA SER A 399 -23.71 -10.81 8.71
C SER A 399 -24.56 -9.80 7.94
N SER A 400 -24.22 -9.50 6.69
CA SER A 400 -25.01 -8.61 5.82
C SER A 400 -26.37 -9.23 5.44
N ASP A 401 -26.38 -10.52 5.11
CA ASP A 401 -27.63 -11.23 4.77
C ASP A 401 -28.57 -11.30 5.98
N GLN A 402 -28.07 -11.48 7.20
CA GLN A 402 -28.85 -11.46 8.44
C GLN A 402 -29.41 -10.07 8.80
N SER A 403 -28.65 -9.00 8.53
CA SER A 403 -29.13 -7.63 8.76
C SER A 403 -30.30 -7.29 7.86
N ASN A 404 -30.19 -7.60 6.57
CA ASN A 404 -31.25 -7.38 5.59
C ASN A 404 -32.54 -8.18 5.92
N TYR A 405 -32.38 -9.43 6.40
CA TYR A 405 -33.53 -10.27 6.82
C TYR A 405 -34.28 -9.67 8.03
N LYS A 406 -33.55 -9.12 9.01
CA LYS A 406 -34.16 -8.48 10.19
C LYS A 406 -34.90 -7.18 9.85
N GLU A 407 -34.37 -6.39 8.92
CA GLU A 407 -35.04 -5.17 8.46
C GLU A 407 -36.33 -5.47 7.70
N THR A 408 -36.35 -6.48 6.84
CA THR A 408 -37.57 -6.90 6.11
C THR A 408 -38.60 -7.57 7.01
N ALA A 409 -38.20 -8.33 8.02
CA ALA A 409 -39.10 -8.98 8.98
C ALA A 409 -39.65 -8.02 10.04
N GLY A 410 -38.99 -6.90 10.32
CA GLY A 410 -39.48 -5.86 11.24
C GLY A 410 -40.38 -4.80 10.61
N SER A 411 -40.50 -4.80 9.27
CA SER A 411 -41.36 -3.89 8.49
C SER A 411 -42.70 -4.54 8.07
N SER A 412 -42.92 -5.80 8.39
CA SER A 412 -44.16 -6.56 8.21
C SER A 412 -44.92 -6.68 9.54
#